data_d346183613360c579b2f7d0d853639be
#
_entry.id   d346183613360c579b2f7d0d853639be
#
_cell.length_a   1.000
_cell.length_b   1.000
_cell.length_c   1.000
_cell.angle_alpha   90.00
_cell.angle_beta   90.00
_cell.angle_gamma   90.00
#
_symmetry.space_group_name_H-M   'P 1'
#
loop_
_entity.id
_entity.type
_entity.pdbx_description
1 polymer ?
#
loop_
_entity_poly.entity_id
_entity_poly.type
_entity_poly.pdbx_seq_one_letter_code
_entity_poly.pdbx_strand_id
1 'polypeptide(L)'
;MILVFVLSKCSVDIPKEVALEIESLPESIDFNYHVKPILSDRCYACHGPDAKTRKAGLRLDLESVAFSKLQTNNRAFVKGSIYRSESIHRILSDDPDIQMPPPESNLNLSNRERAILIKWIDQGAEWKDHWAFLPPERKFPSQESQQFFSNEIDQFVYDKLKEKKLDFEPIADKETLVRRLTFDLTGLPPTIKQINKFLSDTLDGSYERLVNRLMGSSAFAERLTLDWLDLSRYADSHGLHADGLRTMWPWRDWVIKAFENNMPYDQFVTLQLAGDLLPNATREQKLATAFNRNSPMTAEGGVIDEEWRLHYVFDRTETFSTAFLGLTVACAKCHDHKFDPISQKDYYQLSGFFNNIRELGMTGDDGNYGPLLYLPNDDQEENLDDLNKIVNKNQINTHTVSGCKTSGP
;
A
#
# COMPACT_ATOMS: atom_id res chain seq x y z
N MET A 1 -18.93 68.43 1.05
CA MET A 1 -18.70 67.59 2.22
C MET A 1 -18.47 66.16 1.67
N ILE A 2 -17.20 65.78 1.48
CA ILE A 2 -16.82 64.46 0.93
C ILE A 2 -16.76 63.52 2.12
N LEU A 3 -17.69 62.53 2.14
CA LEU A 3 -17.72 61.46 3.15
C LEU A 3 -16.63 60.46 2.79
N VAL A 4 -15.48 60.53 3.50
CA VAL A 4 -14.43 59.52 3.40
C VAL A 4 -14.90 58.31 4.22
N PHE A 5 -15.37 57.27 3.55
CA PHE A 5 -15.54 55.94 4.17
C PHE A 5 -14.16 55.37 4.48
N VAL A 6 -13.74 55.46 5.74
CA VAL A 6 -12.62 54.71 6.25
C VAL A 6 -13.09 53.25 6.39
N LEU A 7 -12.80 52.40 5.41
CA LEU A 7 -12.94 50.97 5.52
C LEU A 7 -11.87 50.52 6.55
N SER A 8 -12.25 50.35 7.82
CA SER A 8 -11.44 49.63 8.80
C SER A 8 -11.27 48.21 8.27
N LYS A 9 -10.13 47.94 7.67
CA LYS A 9 -9.72 46.54 7.41
C LYS A 9 -9.56 45.86 8.77
N CYS A 10 -10.50 44.97 9.11
CA CYS A 10 -10.29 44.01 10.21
C CYS A 10 -9.05 43.15 9.87
N SER A 11 -7.91 43.45 10.47
CA SER A 11 -6.66 42.72 10.27
C SER A 11 -6.37 41.86 11.49
N VAL A 12 -5.82 40.69 11.25
CA VAL A 12 -5.18 39.86 12.30
C VAL A 12 -3.75 40.33 12.41
N ASP A 13 -3.27 40.50 13.63
CA ASP A 13 -1.86 40.81 13.89
C ASP A 13 -1.04 39.53 13.68
N ILE A 14 -0.27 39.49 12.59
CA ILE A 14 0.58 38.33 12.24
C ILE A 14 2.01 38.64 12.72
N PRO A 15 2.59 37.80 13.60
CA PRO A 15 3.97 37.99 14.04
C PRO A 15 4.94 38.11 12.86
N LYS A 16 5.94 38.96 13.00
CA LYS A 16 6.89 39.26 11.92
C LYS A 16 7.59 38.03 11.36
N GLU A 17 7.93 37.08 12.24
CA GLU A 17 8.57 35.83 11.87
C GLU A 17 7.68 34.94 11.01
N VAL A 18 6.37 34.93 11.31
CA VAL A 18 5.37 34.19 10.49
C VAL A 18 5.14 34.89 9.14
N ALA A 19 5.12 36.22 9.12
CA ALA A 19 4.97 37.00 7.87
C ALA A 19 6.13 36.74 6.90
N LEU A 20 7.38 36.67 7.40
CA LEU A 20 8.55 36.33 6.59
C LEU A 20 8.45 34.91 5.99
N GLU A 21 7.92 33.96 6.77
CA GLU A 21 7.70 32.60 6.23
C GLU A 21 6.65 32.59 5.12
N ILE A 22 5.56 33.37 5.22
CA ILE A 22 4.53 33.47 4.18
C ILE A 22 5.13 33.88 2.84
N GLU A 23 6.09 34.80 2.82
CA GLU A 23 6.78 35.26 1.61
C GLU A 23 7.63 34.16 0.95
N SER A 24 8.17 33.22 1.76
CA SER A 24 8.99 32.11 1.31
C SER A 24 8.19 30.88 0.80
N LEU A 25 6.87 30.85 1.04
CA LEU A 25 6.02 29.70 0.67
C LEU A 25 5.74 29.67 -0.84
N PRO A 26 5.48 28.46 -1.41
CA PRO A 26 5.00 28.32 -2.79
C PRO A 26 3.81 29.23 -3.09
N GLU A 27 3.66 29.64 -4.33
CA GLU A 27 2.56 30.52 -4.76
C GLU A 27 1.18 29.97 -4.38
N SER A 28 0.97 28.67 -4.58
CA SER A 28 -0.26 27.95 -4.22
C SER A 28 -0.01 26.92 -3.11
N ILE A 29 -0.88 26.89 -2.11
CA ILE A 29 -0.85 25.91 -1.02
C ILE A 29 -1.82 24.75 -1.32
N ASP A 30 -1.26 23.56 -1.50
CA ASP A 30 -2.04 22.33 -1.69
C ASP A 30 -2.46 21.74 -0.34
N PHE A 31 -3.74 21.34 -0.23
CA PHE A 31 -4.28 20.80 1.01
C PHE A 31 -3.60 19.49 1.44
N ASN A 32 -3.50 18.52 0.53
CA ASN A 32 -2.96 17.20 0.87
C ASN A 32 -1.45 17.24 1.18
N TYR A 33 -0.72 18.11 0.48
CA TYR A 33 0.74 18.16 0.58
C TYR A 33 1.23 19.07 1.72
N HIS A 34 0.54 20.19 1.95
CA HIS A 34 1.02 21.20 2.88
C HIS A 34 0.19 21.27 4.17
N VAL A 35 -1.15 21.21 4.08
CA VAL A 35 -2.07 21.47 5.20
C VAL A 35 -2.39 20.22 5.99
N LYS A 36 -2.80 19.14 5.32
CA LYS A 36 -3.24 17.92 5.97
C LYS A 36 -2.19 17.30 6.89
N PRO A 37 -0.87 17.27 6.55
CA PRO A 37 0.16 16.80 7.47
C PRO A 37 0.21 17.61 8.78
N ILE A 38 0.04 18.94 8.70
CA ILE A 38 0.01 19.79 9.90
C ILE A 38 -1.21 19.47 10.76
N LEU A 39 -2.40 19.37 10.14
CA LEU A 39 -3.64 19.05 10.86
C LEU A 39 -3.55 17.69 11.54
N SER A 40 -3.05 16.68 10.84
CA SER A 40 -2.94 15.32 11.36
C SER A 40 -1.94 15.20 12.51
N ASP A 41 -0.81 15.88 12.43
CA ASP A 41 0.24 15.78 13.45
C ASP A 41 -0.03 16.66 14.66
N ARG A 42 -0.58 17.86 14.45
CA ARG A 42 -0.72 18.87 15.49
C ARG A 42 -2.12 18.99 16.07
N CYS A 43 -3.16 18.59 15.32
CA CYS A 43 -4.55 18.88 15.69
C CYS A 43 -5.40 17.63 15.91
N TYR A 44 -5.20 16.53 15.15
CA TYR A 44 -6.08 15.36 15.19
C TYR A 44 -6.05 14.59 16.51
N ALA A 45 -5.02 14.75 17.36
CA ALA A 45 -5.02 14.16 18.69
C ALA A 45 -6.23 14.61 19.54
N CYS A 46 -6.71 15.87 19.32
CA CYS A 46 -7.87 16.44 20.02
C CYS A 46 -9.03 16.78 19.09
N HIS A 47 -8.81 16.93 17.78
CA HIS A 47 -9.80 17.37 16.80
C HIS A 47 -9.85 16.43 15.58
N GLY A 48 -9.66 15.15 15.80
CA GLY A 48 -9.61 14.11 14.77
C GLY A 48 -10.72 13.06 14.87
N PRO A 49 -10.52 11.90 14.23
CA PRO A 49 -11.52 10.84 14.13
C PRO A 49 -11.84 10.16 15.47
N ASP A 50 -10.89 10.09 16.42
CA ASP A 50 -11.12 9.41 17.70
C ASP A 50 -12.15 10.15 18.57
N ALA A 51 -13.30 9.50 18.77
CA ALA A 51 -14.38 10.08 19.57
C ALA A 51 -14.07 10.20 21.07
N LYS A 52 -13.13 9.38 21.60
CA LYS A 52 -12.79 9.36 23.02
C LYS A 52 -11.93 10.56 23.44
N THR A 53 -11.06 11.00 22.55
CA THR A 53 -10.12 12.11 22.82
C THR A 53 -10.62 13.45 22.27
N ARG A 54 -11.71 13.44 21.48
CA ARG A 54 -12.23 14.61 20.77
C ARG A 54 -12.68 15.72 21.69
N LYS A 55 -12.22 16.94 21.43
CA LYS A 55 -12.57 18.16 22.17
C LYS A 55 -13.50 19.05 21.34
N ALA A 56 -14.40 19.77 22.03
CA ALA A 56 -15.34 20.74 21.45
C ALA A 56 -16.22 20.24 20.29
N GLY A 57 -16.32 18.91 20.07
CA GLY A 57 -17.04 18.32 18.93
C GLY A 57 -16.43 18.64 17.56
N LEU A 58 -15.25 19.27 17.51
CA LEU A 58 -14.60 19.68 16.27
C LEU A 58 -13.87 18.51 15.63
N ARG A 59 -14.08 18.32 14.32
CA ARG A 59 -13.40 17.35 13.46
C ARG A 59 -12.72 18.07 12.31
N LEU A 60 -11.40 18.17 12.37
CA LEU A 60 -10.58 18.79 11.33
C LEU A 60 -10.15 17.78 10.25
N ASP A 61 -10.57 16.54 10.34
CA ASP A 61 -10.45 15.48 9.35
C ASP A 61 -11.65 15.41 8.39
N LEU A 62 -12.74 16.13 8.70
CA LEU A 62 -13.96 16.19 7.86
C LEU A 62 -14.24 17.63 7.41
N GLU A 63 -14.27 17.88 6.10
CA GLU A 63 -14.54 19.21 5.55
C GLU A 63 -15.83 19.82 6.11
N SER A 64 -16.93 19.06 6.09
CA SER A 64 -18.24 19.53 6.53
C SER A 64 -18.26 20.03 7.97
N VAL A 65 -17.46 19.43 8.85
CA VAL A 65 -17.36 19.81 10.27
C VAL A 65 -16.34 20.92 10.47
N ALA A 66 -15.19 20.88 9.80
CA ALA A 66 -14.14 21.90 9.89
C ALA A 66 -14.62 23.30 9.50
N PHE A 67 -15.54 23.39 8.56
CA PHE A 67 -16.16 24.66 8.13
C PHE A 67 -17.51 24.95 8.79
N SER A 68 -18.02 24.08 9.65
CA SER A 68 -19.29 24.30 10.34
C SER A 68 -19.17 25.33 11.49
N LYS A 69 -20.31 25.77 12.02
CA LYS A 69 -20.35 26.59 13.21
C LYS A 69 -20.04 25.74 14.45
N LEU A 70 -19.15 26.23 15.28
CA LEU A 70 -18.84 25.67 16.60
C LEU A 70 -19.94 26.04 17.61
N GLN A 71 -19.90 25.42 18.78
CA GLN A 71 -20.82 25.74 19.89
C GLN A 71 -20.73 27.21 20.32
N THR A 72 -19.58 27.85 20.13
CA THR A 72 -19.33 29.29 20.37
C THR A 72 -19.90 30.18 19.27
N ASN A 73 -20.61 29.64 18.28
CA ASN A 73 -21.11 30.33 17.09
C ASN A 73 -20.03 30.81 16.10
N ASN A 74 -18.74 30.65 16.41
CA ASN A 74 -17.60 30.90 15.54
C ASN A 74 -17.40 29.71 14.58
N ARG A 75 -16.45 29.83 13.63
CA ARG A 75 -16.03 28.73 12.73
C ARG A 75 -14.55 28.49 12.87
N ALA A 76 -14.12 27.24 12.85
CA ALA A 76 -12.69 26.91 12.89
C ALA A 76 -11.98 27.52 11.67
N PHE A 77 -12.53 27.31 10.47
CA PHE A 77 -12.04 27.90 9.23
C PHE A 77 -13.16 28.66 8.50
N VAL A 78 -12.83 29.82 7.94
CA VAL A 78 -13.71 30.59 7.04
C VAL A 78 -12.96 30.82 5.73
N LYS A 79 -13.48 30.26 4.64
CA LYS A 79 -12.85 30.36 3.31
C LYS A 79 -12.56 31.81 2.94
N GLY A 80 -11.31 32.12 2.59
CA GLY A 80 -10.85 33.46 2.19
C GLY A 80 -10.84 34.51 3.31
N SER A 81 -10.93 34.10 4.59
CA SER A 81 -10.95 35.10 5.69
C SER A 81 -10.20 34.60 6.93
N ILE A 82 -8.94 34.97 7.04
CA ILE A 82 -8.11 34.72 8.23
C ILE A 82 -8.70 35.37 9.49
N TYR A 83 -9.26 36.58 9.38
CA TYR A 83 -9.85 37.30 10.48
C TYR A 83 -11.06 36.59 11.12
N ARG A 84 -11.91 35.93 10.31
CA ARG A 84 -13.11 35.22 10.80
C ARG A 84 -12.84 33.77 11.17
N SER A 85 -11.62 33.28 10.98
CA SER A 85 -11.21 31.92 11.27
C SER A 85 -10.71 31.83 12.72
N GLU A 86 -11.49 31.21 13.60
CA GLU A 86 -11.16 31.05 15.01
C GLU A 86 -9.83 30.34 15.21
N SER A 87 -9.49 29.39 14.34
CA SER A 87 -8.21 28.68 14.37
C SER A 87 -7.01 29.62 14.28
N ILE A 88 -7.10 30.70 13.46
CA ILE A 88 -5.98 31.64 13.31
C ILE A 88 -5.74 32.44 14.57
N HIS A 89 -6.81 32.90 15.21
CA HIS A 89 -6.69 33.60 16.50
C HIS A 89 -6.03 32.71 17.55
N ARG A 90 -6.37 31.41 17.59
CA ARG A 90 -5.84 30.47 18.58
C ARG A 90 -4.40 30.05 18.30
N ILE A 91 -4.03 29.81 17.05
CA ILE A 91 -2.64 29.41 16.72
C ILE A 91 -1.64 30.56 16.78
N LEU A 92 -2.12 31.81 16.78
CA LEU A 92 -1.30 33.00 16.94
C LEU A 92 -1.33 33.57 18.38
N SER A 93 -2.14 33.02 19.28
CA SER A 93 -2.24 33.49 20.66
C SER A 93 -1.07 32.99 21.50
N ASP A 94 -0.57 33.88 22.39
CA ASP A 94 0.37 33.57 23.44
C ASP A 94 -0.32 33.29 24.77
N ASP A 95 -1.66 33.47 24.86
CA ASP A 95 -2.45 33.18 26.03
C ASP A 95 -2.65 31.66 26.20
N PRO A 96 -2.12 31.04 27.26
CA PRO A 96 -2.21 29.60 27.47
C PRO A 96 -3.64 29.03 27.49
N ASP A 97 -4.64 29.85 27.89
CA ASP A 97 -6.03 29.40 28.02
C ASP A 97 -6.75 29.30 26.64
N ILE A 98 -6.25 29.98 25.63
CA ILE A 98 -6.84 30.01 24.28
C ILE A 98 -5.91 29.49 23.19
N GLN A 99 -4.61 29.42 23.47
CA GLN A 99 -3.60 28.96 22.52
C GLN A 99 -3.91 27.52 22.00
N MET A 100 -3.67 27.30 20.70
CA MET A 100 -3.73 25.97 20.10
C MET A 100 -2.46 25.68 19.27
N PRO A 101 -1.88 24.48 19.42
CA PRO A 101 -2.18 23.45 20.43
C PRO A 101 -1.95 23.97 21.85
N PRO A 102 -2.69 23.45 22.85
CA PRO A 102 -2.54 23.90 24.24
C PRO A 102 -1.20 23.44 24.82
N PRO A 103 -0.56 24.23 25.71
CA PRO A 103 0.78 23.95 26.21
C PRO A 103 0.95 22.54 26.83
N GLU A 104 -0.07 22.04 27.51
CA GLU A 104 -0.06 20.73 28.14
C GLU A 104 -0.04 19.57 27.17
N SER A 105 -0.34 19.80 25.90
CA SER A 105 -0.29 18.77 24.85
C SER A 105 1.11 18.40 24.41
N ASN A 106 2.12 19.21 24.71
CA ASN A 106 3.49 19.14 24.21
C ASN A 106 3.58 19.19 22.66
N LEU A 107 2.54 19.68 22.00
CA LEU A 107 2.50 19.89 20.55
C LEU A 107 2.71 21.38 20.25
N ASN A 108 3.62 21.67 19.32
CA ASN A 108 3.93 23.05 18.93
C ASN A 108 3.83 23.22 17.40
N LEU A 109 3.37 24.41 16.98
CA LEU A 109 3.42 24.82 15.58
C LEU A 109 4.65 25.69 15.32
N SER A 110 5.45 25.33 14.32
CA SER A 110 6.51 26.21 13.82
C SER A 110 5.92 27.45 13.11
N ASN A 111 6.72 28.49 12.95
CA ASN A 111 6.30 29.68 12.20
C ASN A 111 5.92 29.34 10.75
N ARG A 112 6.61 28.37 10.13
CA ARG A 112 6.30 27.90 8.79
C ARG A 112 4.94 27.16 8.72
N GLU A 113 4.62 26.31 9.70
CA GLU A 113 3.32 25.62 9.78
C GLU A 113 2.17 26.62 9.97
N ARG A 114 2.37 27.65 10.83
CA ARG A 114 1.41 28.76 11.01
C ARG A 114 1.21 29.53 9.68
N ALA A 115 2.30 29.86 9.01
CA ALA A 115 2.29 30.56 7.72
C ALA A 115 1.53 29.77 6.63
N ILE A 116 1.72 28.45 6.56
CA ILE A 116 1.00 27.58 5.64
C ILE A 116 -0.51 27.63 5.88
N LEU A 117 -0.94 27.49 7.12
CA LEU A 117 -2.36 27.51 7.48
C LEU A 117 -2.99 28.87 7.18
N ILE A 118 -2.30 29.99 7.47
CA ILE A 118 -2.75 31.36 7.17
C ILE A 118 -2.91 31.53 5.65
N LYS A 119 -1.87 31.21 4.88
CA LYS A 119 -1.88 31.34 3.42
C LYS A 119 -2.94 30.48 2.76
N TRP A 120 -3.11 29.23 3.23
CA TRP A 120 -4.18 28.35 2.73
C TRP A 120 -5.57 28.93 2.94
N ILE A 121 -5.86 29.48 4.15
CA ILE A 121 -7.16 30.08 4.44
C ILE A 121 -7.38 31.34 3.58
N ASP A 122 -6.37 32.18 3.44
CA ASP A 122 -6.41 33.40 2.63
C ASP A 122 -6.68 33.08 1.15
N GLN A 123 -6.09 31.98 0.63
CA GLN A 123 -6.31 31.48 -0.72
C GLN A 123 -7.68 30.83 -0.96
N GLY A 124 -8.55 30.79 0.05
CA GLY A 124 -9.90 30.24 -0.08
C GLY A 124 -10.10 28.90 0.62
N ALA A 125 -9.10 28.39 1.33
CA ALA A 125 -9.14 27.15 2.08
C ALA A 125 -9.69 25.97 1.24
N GLU A 126 -9.13 25.75 0.06
CA GLU A 126 -9.53 24.65 -0.82
C GLU A 126 -9.26 23.33 -0.10
N TRP A 127 -10.31 22.54 0.07
CA TRP A 127 -10.24 21.21 0.65
C TRP A 127 -10.13 20.17 -0.45
N LYS A 128 -9.34 19.11 -0.24
CA LYS A 128 -9.22 17.98 -1.17
C LYS A 128 -9.47 16.66 -0.44
N ASP A 129 -10.08 15.74 -1.15
CA ASP A 129 -10.15 14.35 -0.69
C ASP A 129 -8.75 13.76 -0.49
N HIS A 130 -8.66 12.66 0.23
CA HIS A 130 -7.39 12.02 0.49
C HIS A 130 -6.65 11.66 -0.80
N TRP A 131 -5.37 12.03 -0.89
CA TRP A 131 -4.57 11.91 -2.12
C TRP A 131 -4.57 10.51 -2.75
N ALA A 132 -4.61 9.42 -1.93
CA ALA A 132 -4.62 8.04 -2.41
C ALA A 132 -5.89 7.66 -3.18
N PHE A 133 -6.98 8.43 -3.04
CA PHE A 133 -8.27 8.21 -3.70
C PHE A 133 -8.57 9.22 -4.79
N LEU A 134 -7.66 10.17 -5.03
CA LEU A 134 -7.80 11.09 -6.15
C LEU A 134 -7.28 10.43 -7.43
N PRO A 135 -8.01 10.55 -8.55
CA PRO A 135 -7.47 10.12 -9.83
C PRO A 135 -6.16 10.86 -10.14
N PRO A 136 -5.13 10.17 -10.65
CA PRO A 136 -3.89 10.83 -11.04
C PRO A 136 -4.14 11.84 -12.18
N GLU A 137 -3.63 13.05 -12.01
CA GLU A 137 -3.67 14.08 -13.04
C GLU A 137 -2.46 13.94 -13.97
N ARG A 138 -2.71 13.96 -15.28
CA ARG A 138 -1.63 13.95 -16.26
C ARG A 138 -0.90 15.30 -16.23
N LYS A 139 0.38 15.25 -15.91
CA LYS A 139 1.29 16.39 -16.02
C LYS A 139 2.09 16.28 -17.32
N PHE A 140 2.46 17.42 -17.87
CA PHE A 140 3.27 17.48 -19.07
C PHE A 140 4.61 18.14 -18.74
N PRO A 141 5.73 17.62 -19.27
CA PRO A 141 7.01 18.29 -19.18
C PRO A 141 7.02 19.61 -19.95
N SER A 142 8.04 20.44 -19.73
CA SER A 142 8.17 21.72 -20.42
C SER A 142 8.28 21.55 -21.96
N GLN A 143 7.90 22.57 -22.72
CA GLN A 143 8.07 22.56 -24.19
C GLN A 143 9.56 22.48 -24.57
N GLU A 144 10.45 23.03 -23.77
CA GLU A 144 11.89 22.98 -24.00
C GLU A 144 12.38 21.53 -23.93
N SER A 145 12.06 20.80 -22.83
CA SER A 145 12.51 19.41 -22.66
C SER A 145 11.96 18.47 -23.74
N GLN A 146 10.74 18.71 -24.23
CA GLN A 146 10.13 17.92 -25.31
C GLN A 146 10.91 18.02 -26.64
N GLN A 147 11.69 19.08 -26.87
CA GLN A 147 12.51 19.23 -28.07
C GLN A 147 13.78 18.37 -28.03
N PHE A 148 14.31 18.07 -26.84
CA PHE A 148 15.57 17.38 -26.65
C PHE A 148 15.44 15.88 -26.38
N PHE A 149 14.31 15.45 -25.79
CA PHE A 149 14.11 14.08 -25.34
C PHE A 149 12.80 13.50 -25.84
N SER A 150 12.85 12.28 -26.37
CA SER A 150 11.66 11.51 -26.80
C SER A 150 10.97 10.78 -25.64
N ASN A 151 11.70 10.51 -24.55
CA ASN A 151 11.20 9.83 -23.36
C ASN A 151 10.67 10.85 -22.36
N GLU A 152 9.40 10.71 -21.93
CA GLU A 152 8.77 11.63 -20.97
C GLU A 152 9.49 11.66 -19.60
N ILE A 153 10.07 10.54 -19.15
CA ILE A 153 10.83 10.49 -17.90
C ILE A 153 12.06 11.38 -17.98
N ASP A 154 12.82 11.29 -19.07
CA ASP A 154 14.00 12.13 -19.29
C ASP A 154 13.64 13.60 -19.38
N GLN A 155 12.48 13.92 -19.98
CA GLN A 155 11.97 15.29 -20.06
C GLN A 155 11.69 15.87 -18.66
N PHE A 156 11.02 15.13 -17.78
CA PHE A 156 10.77 15.56 -16.39
C PHE A 156 12.07 15.68 -15.58
N VAL A 157 13.01 14.74 -15.76
CA VAL A 157 14.31 14.80 -15.09
C VAL A 157 15.10 16.03 -15.57
N TYR A 158 15.11 16.30 -16.87
CA TYR A 158 15.75 17.49 -17.43
C TYR A 158 15.20 18.79 -16.84
N ASP A 159 13.88 18.93 -16.78
CA ASP A 159 13.25 20.10 -16.18
C ASP A 159 13.71 20.31 -14.74
N LYS A 160 13.81 19.23 -13.95
CA LYS A 160 14.30 19.30 -12.56
C LYS A 160 15.79 19.64 -12.46
N LEU A 161 16.60 19.10 -13.34
CA LEU A 161 18.03 19.46 -13.42
C LEU A 161 18.21 20.96 -13.73
N LYS A 162 17.46 21.49 -14.70
CA LYS A 162 17.50 22.91 -15.06
C LYS A 162 17.09 23.82 -13.90
N GLU A 163 16.04 23.48 -13.14
CA GLU A 163 15.66 24.21 -11.91
C GLU A 163 16.84 24.32 -10.92
N LYS A 164 17.71 23.30 -10.87
CA LYS A 164 18.90 23.23 -10.02
C LYS A 164 20.17 23.76 -10.68
N LYS A 165 20.10 24.24 -11.92
CA LYS A 165 21.25 24.67 -12.74
C LYS A 165 22.26 23.54 -12.97
N LEU A 166 21.76 22.32 -13.13
CA LEU A 166 22.50 21.10 -13.46
C LEU A 166 22.15 20.65 -14.87
N ASP A 167 22.93 19.70 -15.38
CA ASP A 167 22.69 19.05 -16.67
C ASP A 167 22.92 17.53 -16.54
N PHE A 168 22.54 16.75 -17.57
CA PHE A 168 22.87 15.34 -17.63
C PHE A 168 24.37 15.12 -17.74
N GLU A 169 24.86 14.12 -17.03
CA GLU A 169 26.23 13.61 -17.24
C GLU A 169 26.32 12.84 -18.57
N PRO A 170 27.53 12.72 -19.15
CA PRO A 170 27.73 11.86 -20.31
C PRO A 170 27.30 10.41 -20.06
N ILE A 171 26.90 9.72 -21.14
CA ILE A 171 26.59 8.30 -21.08
C ILE A 171 27.80 7.52 -20.57
N ALA A 172 27.59 6.62 -19.62
CA ALA A 172 28.62 5.76 -19.06
C ALA A 172 29.25 4.85 -20.13
N ASP A 173 30.47 4.40 -19.90
CA ASP A 173 31.15 3.42 -20.76
C ASP A 173 30.35 2.06 -20.77
N LYS A 174 30.64 1.23 -21.78
CA LYS A 174 29.95 -0.05 -21.97
C LYS A 174 30.15 -1.02 -20.81
N GLU A 175 31.33 -1.04 -20.19
CA GLU A 175 31.62 -1.88 -19.02
C GLU A 175 30.74 -1.50 -17.84
N THR A 176 30.62 -0.21 -17.57
CA THR A 176 29.74 0.32 -16.52
C THR A 176 28.27 0.03 -16.85
N LEU A 177 27.82 0.23 -18.08
CA LEU A 177 26.45 -0.02 -18.52
C LEU A 177 26.06 -1.48 -18.37
N VAL A 178 26.88 -2.43 -18.85
CA VAL A 178 26.54 -3.87 -18.74
C VAL A 178 26.46 -4.32 -17.28
N ARG A 179 27.35 -3.80 -16.43
CA ARG A 179 27.33 -4.09 -15.00
C ARG A 179 26.04 -3.57 -14.36
N ARG A 180 25.70 -2.29 -14.55
CA ARG A 180 24.49 -1.66 -13.98
C ARG A 180 23.23 -2.40 -14.43
N LEU A 181 23.03 -2.57 -15.74
CA LEU A 181 21.86 -3.23 -16.29
C LEU A 181 21.69 -4.67 -15.79
N THR A 182 22.77 -5.43 -15.69
CA THR A 182 22.68 -6.82 -15.24
C THR A 182 22.28 -6.87 -13.76
N PHE A 183 22.86 -6.02 -12.91
CA PHE A 183 22.45 -5.93 -11.50
C PHE A 183 21.02 -5.44 -11.32
N ASP A 184 20.62 -4.39 -12.04
CA ASP A 184 19.29 -3.80 -11.89
C ASP A 184 18.20 -4.77 -12.33
N LEU A 185 18.42 -5.46 -13.47
CA LEU A 185 17.42 -6.35 -14.05
C LEU A 185 17.44 -7.77 -13.47
N THR A 186 18.60 -8.27 -13.03
CA THR A 186 18.70 -9.68 -12.60
C THR A 186 19.16 -9.87 -11.15
N GLY A 187 19.61 -8.81 -10.49
CA GLY A 187 20.23 -8.89 -9.17
C GLY A 187 21.61 -9.57 -9.14
N LEU A 188 22.14 -9.95 -10.30
CA LEU A 188 23.37 -10.71 -10.44
C LEU A 188 24.45 -9.94 -11.22
N PRO A 189 25.77 -10.15 -10.96
CA PRO A 189 26.81 -9.57 -11.78
C PRO A 189 26.84 -10.22 -13.19
N PRO A 190 27.24 -9.46 -14.23
CA PRO A 190 27.44 -10.05 -15.55
C PRO A 190 28.60 -11.03 -15.58
N THR A 191 28.46 -12.11 -16.33
CA THR A 191 29.58 -13.03 -16.64
C THR A 191 30.55 -12.37 -17.61
N ILE A 192 31.82 -12.80 -17.62
CA ILE A 192 32.84 -12.33 -18.57
C ILE A 192 32.36 -12.51 -20.03
N LYS A 193 31.65 -13.60 -20.31
CA LYS A 193 31.07 -13.85 -21.64
C LYS A 193 30.02 -12.81 -22.03
N GLN A 194 29.18 -12.39 -21.11
CA GLN A 194 28.17 -11.35 -21.33
C GLN A 194 28.82 -9.98 -21.55
N ILE A 195 29.85 -9.66 -20.75
CA ILE A 195 30.63 -8.44 -20.90
C ILE A 195 31.26 -8.39 -22.32
N ASN A 196 32.04 -9.40 -22.66
CA ASN A 196 32.71 -9.46 -23.97
C ASN A 196 31.73 -9.41 -25.15
N LYS A 197 30.57 -10.06 -25.03
CA LYS A 197 29.52 -10.04 -26.05
C LYS A 197 28.98 -8.61 -26.24
N PHE A 198 28.78 -7.86 -25.18
CA PHE A 198 28.27 -6.48 -25.27
C PHE A 198 29.32 -5.51 -25.76
N LEU A 199 30.57 -5.65 -25.32
CA LEU A 199 31.69 -4.82 -25.77
C LEU A 199 31.96 -4.98 -27.28
N SER A 200 31.87 -6.21 -27.78
CA SER A 200 32.06 -6.52 -29.21
C SER A 200 30.86 -6.16 -30.09
N ASP A 201 29.70 -5.88 -29.55
CA ASP A 201 28.53 -5.47 -30.31
C ASP A 201 28.61 -3.98 -30.64
N THR A 202 29.05 -3.68 -31.87
CA THR A 202 29.21 -2.31 -32.40
C THR A 202 28.01 -1.84 -33.23
N LEU A 203 26.98 -2.66 -33.39
CA LEU A 203 25.79 -2.33 -34.17
C LEU A 203 24.87 -1.37 -33.39
N ASP A 204 24.17 -0.52 -34.12
CA ASP A 204 23.14 0.33 -33.55
C ASP A 204 22.11 -0.51 -32.76
N GLY A 205 21.64 0.00 -31.61
CA GLY A 205 20.69 -0.72 -30.76
C GLY A 205 21.31 -1.83 -29.90
N SER A 206 22.63 -1.84 -29.70
CA SER A 206 23.34 -2.80 -28.84
C SER A 206 22.86 -2.78 -27.40
N TYR A 207 22.48 -1.58 -26.90
CA TYR A 207 21.94 -1.39 -25.57
C TYR A 207 20.55 -2.05 -25.42
N GLU A 208 19.65 -1.78 -26.32
CA GLU A 208 18.28 -2.37 -26.34
C GLU A 208 18.33 -3.88 -26.49
N ARG A 209 19.26 -4.41 -27.30
CA ARG A 209 19.46 -5.89 -27.39
C ARG A 209 19.93 -6.47 -26.06
N LEU A 210 20.80 -5.76 -25.32
CA LEU A 210 21.19 -6.20 -23.98
C LEU A 210 20.02 -6.19 -23.02
N VAL A 211 19.25 -5.10 -22.96
CA VAL A 211 18.05 -4.97 -22.09
C VAL A 211 17.05 -6.08 -22.39
N ASN A 212 16.66 -6.26 -23.67
CA ASN A 212 15.69 -7.29 -24.08
C ASN A 212 16.14 -8.71 -23.72
N ARG A 213 17.44 -8.99 -23.85
CA ARG A 213 18.00 -10.29 -23.46
C ARG A 213 17.93 -10.53 -21.96
N LEU A 214 18.23 -9.50 -21.14
CA LEU A 214 18.16 -9.62 -19.67
C LEU A 214 16.73 -9.75 -19.20
N MET A 215 15.81 -8.96 -19.75
CA MET A 215 14.38 -9.03 -19.42
C MET A 215 13.74 -10.36 -19.85
N GLY A 216 14.22 -11.00 -20.89
CA GLY A 216 13.77 -12.34 -21.31
C GLY A 216 14.42 -13.50 -20.55
N SER A 217 15.15 -13.26 -19.48
CA SER A 217 15.78 -14.30 -18.66
C SER A 217 14.94 -14.66 -17.42
N SER A 218 15.02 -15.92 -16.97
CA SER A 218 14.40 -16.36 -15.69
C SER A 218 14.92 -15.55 -14.51
N ALA A 219 16.20 -15.16 -14.52
CA ALA A 219 16.79 -14.33 -13.48
C ALA A 219 16.10 -12.95 -13.32
N PHE A 220 15.54 -12.40 -14.39
CA PHE A 220 14.72 -11.18 -14.32
C PHE A 220 13.41 -11.44 -13.58
N ALA A 221 12.70 -12.53 -13.92
CA ALA A 221 11.48 -12.92 -13.24
C ALA A 221 11.72 -13.22 -11.74
N GLU A 222 12.81 -13.95 -11.44
CA GLU A 222 13.23 -14.20 -10.06
C GLU A 222 13.52 -12.89 -9.29
N ARG A 223 14.21 -11.93 -9.93
CA ARG A 223 14.50 -10.62 -9.32
C ARG A 223 13.23 -9.83 -8.97
N LEU A 224 12.26 -9.79 -9.89
CA LEU A 224 10.97 -9.15 -9.63
C LEU A 224 10.16 -9.88 -8.54
N THR A 225 10.29 -11.20 -8.49
CA THR A 225 9.59 -12.03 -7.51
C THR A 225 10.03 -11.72 -6.08
N LEU A 226 11.30 -11.37 -5.85
CA LEU A 226 11.80 -11.09 -4.48
C LEU A 226 10.98 -10.01 -3.76
N ASP A 227 10.72 -8.90 -4.42
CA ASP A 227 9.95 -7.80 -3.82
C ASP A 227 8.50 -8.22 -3.52
N TRP A 228 7.92 -9.09 -4.38
CA TRP A 228 6.58 -9.64 -4.13
C TRP A 228 6.55 -10.67 -3.00
N LEU A 229 7.59 -11.50 -2.87
CA LEU A 229 7.72 -12.45 -1.76
C LEU A 229 7.81 -11.73 -0.41
N ASP A 230 8.57 -10.63 -0.33
CA ASP A 230 8.67 -9.81 0.87
C ASP A 230 7.32 -9.19 1.25
N LEU A 231 6.63 -8.56 0.30
CA LEU A 231 5.30 -8.00 0.51
C LEU A 231 4.28 -9.06 0.94
N SER A 232 4.40 -10.28 0.43
CA SER A 232 3.52 -11.40 0.73
C SER A 232 3.95 -12.17 1.99
N ARG A 233 5.06 -11.82 2.61
CA ARG A 233 5.64 -12.48 3.81
C ARG A 233 5.88 -13.97 3.59
N TYR A 234 6.36 -14.35 2.40
CA TYR A 234 6.67 -15.70 2.03
C TYR A 234 7.74 -16.32 2.95
N ALA A 235 7.48 -17.54 3.41
CA ALA A 235 8.46 -18.38 4.06
C ALA A 235 8.09 -19.87 3.91
N ASP A 236 9.10 -20.73 3.79
CA ASP A 236 8.95 -22.20 3.88
C ASP A 236 9.03 -22.68 5.35
N SER A 237 8.64 -21.83 6.29
CA SER A 237 8.53 -22.13 7.71
C SER A 237 7.28 -21.47 8.31
N HIS A 238 6.92 -21.85 9.53
CA HIS A 238 5.73 -21.35 10.21
C HIS A 238 5.87 -19.91 10.71
N GLY A 239 7.10 -19.43 10.94
CA GLY A 239 7.40 -18.06 11.35
C GLY A 239 7.26 -17.76 12.84
N LEU A 240 6.58 -18.60 13.61
CA LEU A 240 6.37 -18.43 15.04
C LEU A 240 6.72 -19.68 15.82
N HIS A 241 6.99 -19.52 17.13
CA HIS A 241 7.34 -20.57 18.08
C HIS A 241 8.58 -21.34 17.62
N ALA A 242 8.50 -22.67 17.42
CA ALA A 242 9.61 -23.51 16.97
C ALA A 242 10.03 -23.26 15.50
N ASP A 243 9.25 -22.47 14.79
CA ASP A 243 9.49 -22.12 13.38
C ASP A 243 9.72 -23.32 12.46
N GLY A 244 8.92 -24.37 12.66
CA GLY A 244 9.01 -25.62 11.89
C GLY A 244 8.77 -25.43 10.39
N LEU A 245 9.26 -26.35 9.60
CA LEU A 245 9.21 -26.28 8.13
C LEU A 245 7.81 -26.54 7.59
N ARG A 246 7.45 -25.83 6.53
CA ARG A 246 6.25 -26.04 5.71
C ARG A 246 6.56 -25.89 4.22
N THR A 247 5.72 -26.44 3.36
CA THR A 247 5.91 -26.42 1.91
C THR A 247 5.13 -25.28 1.29
N MET A 248 5.76 -24.13 1.06
CA MET A 248 5.18 -22.97 0.36
C MET A 248 5.86 -22.68 -0.97
N TRP A 249 7.03 -23.27 -1.25
CA TRP A 249 7.80 -23.05 -2.47
C TRP A 249 7.02 -23.28 -3.79
N PRO A 250 5.97 -24.13 -3.90
CA PRO A 250 5.21 -24.22 -5.14
C PRO A 250 4.50 -22.93 -5.51
N TRP A 251 4.03 -22.16 -4.52
CA TRP A 251 3.44 -20.85 -4.76
C TRP A 251 4.50 -19.82 -5.18
N ARG A 252 5.70 -19.83 -4.59
CA ARG A 252 6.83 -19.00 -5.05
C ARG A 252 7.11 -19.26 -6.52
N ASP A 253 7.19 -20.52 -6.93
CA ASP A 253 7.47 -20.90 -8.31
C ASP A 253 6.33 -20.47 -9.26
N TRP A 254 5.09 -20.50 -8.77
CA TRP A 254 3.95 -19.94 -9.51
C TRP A 254 4.12 -18.42 -9.73
N VAL A 255 4.56 -17.66 -8.71
CA VAL A 255 4.82 -16.22 -8.83
C VAL A 255 5.94 -15.95 -9.84
N ILE A 256 7.06 -16.71 -9.79
CA ILE A 256 8.15 -16.59 -10.76
C ILE A 256 7.62 -16.79 -12.20
N LYS A 257 6.83 -17.82 -12.42
CA LYS A 257 6.21 -18.09 -13.74
C LYS A 257 5.25 -16.98 -14.17
N ALA A 258 4.51 -16.40 -13.24
CA ALA A 258 3.62 -15.29 -13.55
C ALA A 258 4.39 -14.06 -14.06
N PHE A 259 5.51 -13.71 -13.42
CA PHE A 259 6.40 -12.65 -13.89
C PHE A 259 7.12 -13.02 -15.21
N GLU A 260 7.61 -14.25 -15.34
CA GLU A 260 8.28 -14.73 -16.55
C GLU A 260 7.36 -14.64 -17.79
N ASN A 261 6.07 -14.95 -17.61
CA ASN A 261 5.06 -14.87 -18.65
C ASN A 261 4.43 -13.48 -18.79
N ASN A 262 4.92 -12.48 -18.05
CA ASN A 262 4.37 -11.12 -18.01
C ASN A 262 2.83 -11.12 -17.83
N MET A 263 2.36 -11.89 -16.82
CA MET A 263 0.93 -12.02 -16.55
C MET A 263 0.31 -10.63 -16.30
N PRO A 264 -0.84 -10.30 -16.94
CA PRO A 264 -1.54 -9.06 -16.66
C PRO A 264 -1.88 -8.91 -15.18
N TYR A 265 -1.71 -7.69 -14.64
CA TYR A 265 -1.83 -7.43 -13.19
C TYR A 265 -3.22 -7.76 -12.63
N ASP A 266 -4.28 -7.50 -13.38
CA ASP A 266 -5.65 -7.85 -13.01
C ASP A 266 -5.86 -9.37 -12.87
N GLN A 267 -5.23 -10.17 -13.74
CA GLN A 267 -5.23 -11.63 -13.63
C GLN A 267 -4.39 -12.08 -12.42
N PHE A 268 -3.21 -11.50 -12.24
CA PHE A 268 -2.32 -11.81 -11.13
C PHE A 268 -3.00 -11.58 -9.76
N VAL A 269 -3.71 -10.46 -9.60
CA VAL A 269 -4.48 -10.15 -8.40
C VAL A 269 -5.64 -11.11 -8.22
N THR A 270 -6.46 -11.30 -9.26
CA THR A 270 -7.65 -12.15 -9.22
C THR A 270 -7.29 -13.59 -8.83
N LEU A 271 -6.24 -14.16 -9.40
CA LEU A 271 -5.82 -15.52 -9.13
C LEU A 271 -5.32 -15.71 -7.70
N GLN A 272 -4.58 -14.76 -7.16
CA GLN A 272 -4.07 -14.87 -5.79
C GLN A 272 -5.15 -14.69 -4.71
N LEU A 273 -6.20 -13.92 -5.01
CA LEU A 273 -7.27 -13.67 -4.03
C LEU A 273 -8.44 -14.65 -4.16
N ALA A 274 -8.77 -15.07 -5.37
CA ALA A 274 -10.00 -15.80 -5.67
C ALA A 274 -9.83 -16.86 -6.77
N GLY A 275 -8.64 -17.32 -7.05
CA GLY A 275 -8.37 -18.31 -8.09
C GLY A 275 -9.10 -19.64 -7.88
N ASP A 276 -9.32 -20.04 -6.63
CA ASP A 276 -10.09 -21.23 -6.25
C ASP A 276 -11.59 -21.07 -6.42
N LEU A 277 -12.10 -19.86 -6.49
CA LEU A 277 -13.53 -19.54 -6.68
C LEU A 277 -13.94 -19.46 -8.17
N LEU A 278 -12.99 -19.55 -9.08
CA LEU A 278 -13.29 -19.53 -10.52
C LEU A 278 -14.07 -20.80 -10.93
N PRO A 279 -14.99 -20.71 -11.91
CA PRO A 279 -15.68 -21.86 -12.44
C PRO A 279 -14.69 -22.90 -12.98
N ASN A 280 -14.77 -24.14 -12.49
CA ASN A 280 -13.85 -25.24 -12.84
C ASN A 280 -12.36 -24.88 -12.63
N ALA A 281 -12.05 -24.20 -11.52
CA ALA A 281 -10.72 -23.74 -11.18
C ALA A 281 -9.66 -24.84 -11.35
N THR A 282 -8.63 -24.55 -12.14
CA THR A 282 -7.49 -25.46 -12.36
C THR A 282 -6.63 -25.57 -11.08
N ARG A 283 -5.74 -26.57 -11.06
CA ARG A 283 -4.79 -26.72 -9.96
C ARG A 283 -3.89 -25.49 -9.80
N GLU A 284 -3.42 -24.90 -10.89
CA GLU A 284 -2.59 -23.70 -10.88
C GLU A 284 -3.35 -22.46 -10.36
N GLN A 285 -4.62 -22.30 -10.73
CA GLN A 285 -5.47 -21.23 -10.21
C GLN A 285 -5.72 -21.36 -8.72
N LYS A 286 -5.90 -22.60 -8.22
CA LYS A 286 -5.98 -22.87 -6.78
C LYS A 286 -4.65 -22.63 -6.07
N LEU A 287 -3.51 -23.01 -6.68
CA LEU A 287 -2.19 -22.78 -6.13
C LEU A 287 -1.90 -21.31 -5.94
N ALA A 288 -2.35 -20.44 -6.85
CA ALA A 288 -2.20 -19.01 -6.73
C ALA A 288 -2.76 -18.45 -5.42
N THR A 289 -3.88 -19.01 -4.91
CA THR A 289 -4.51 -18.56 -3.66
C THR A 289 -3.70 -18.87 -2.40
N ALA A 290 -2.59 -19.61 -2.53
CA ALA A 290 -1.66 -19.82 -1.42
C ALA A 290 -0.99 -18.51 -0.95
N PHE A 291 -1.13 -17.39 -1.66
CA PHE A 291 -0.91 -16.05 -1.13
C PHE A 291 -1.54 -15.88 0.26
N ASN A 292 -2.78 -16.36 0.43
CA ASN A 292 -3.51 -16.29 1.69
C ASN A 292 -2.98 -17.27 2.78
N ARG A 293 -1.98 -18.09 2.46
CA ARG A 293 -1.35 -19.06 3.37
C ARG A 293 0.03 -18.61 3.88
N ASN A 294 0.52 -17.47 3.44
CA ASN A 294 1.82 -16.92 3.87
C ASN A 294 1.80 -16.34 5.30
N SER A 295 0.63 -16.25 5.94
CA SER A 295 0.55 -15.79 7.34
C SER A 295 1.42 -16.67 8.25
N PRO A 296 2.11 -16.08 9.25
CA PRO A 296 2.78 -16.85 10.29
C PRO A 296 1.77 -17.72 11.03
N MET A 297 2.19 -18.90 11.49
CA MET A 297 1.35 -19.86 12.22
C MET A 297 2.03 -20.25 13.53
N THR A 298 1.23 -20.53 14.58
CA THR A 298 1.76 -20.90 15.89
C THR A 298 1.49 -22.36 16.22
N ALA A 299 2.47 -22.98 16.88
CA ALA A 299 2.35 -24.30 17.48
C ALA A 299 2.48 -24.25 19.01
N GLU A 300 2.42 -23.07 19.61
CA GLU A 300 2.64 -22.88 21.03
C GLU A 300 1.53 -23.51 21.86
N GLY A 301 1.90 -24.40 22.79
CA GLY A 301 0.95 -25.04 23.71
C GLY A 301 0.30 -24.04 24.67
N GLY A 302 -1.02 -24.17 24.86
CA GLY A 302 -1.79 -23.29 25.74
C GLY A 302 -2.41 -22.06 25.07
N VAL A 303 -2.21 -21.87 23.79
CA VAL A 303 -2.90 -20.82 23.02
C VAL A 303 -4.40 -21.15 22.88
N ILE A 304 -5.20 -20.11 22.72
CA ILE A 304 -6.64 -20.26 22.41
C ILE A 304 -6.79 -20.35 20.89
N ASP A 305 -7.28 -21.47 20.39
CA ASP A 305 -7.37 -21.77 18.95
C ASP A 305 -8.11 -20.66 18.17
N GLU A 306 -9.27 -20.22 18.62
CA GLU A 306 -10.07 -19.19 17.94
C GLU A 306 -9.38 -17.82 17.97
N GLU A 307 -8.66 -17.47 19.01
CA GLU A 307 -7.89 -16.22 19.08
C GLU A 307 -6.84 -16.18 18.00
N TRP A 308 -6.05 -17.26 17.85
CA TRP A 308 -5.01 -17.35 16.84
C TRP A 308 -5.57 -17.45 15.42
N ARG A 309 -6.68 -18.15 15.23
CA ARG A 309 -7.37 -18.16 13.94
C ARG A 309 -7.77 -16.73 13.52
N LEU A 310 -8.26 -15.91 14.45
CA LEU A 310 -8.57 -14.50 14.20
C LEU A 310 -7.29 -13.66 13.93
N HIS A 311 -6.18 -13.96 14.59
CA HIS A 311 -4.89 -13.33 14.26
C HIS A 311 -4.53 -13.56 12.78
N TYR A 312 -4.71 -14.76 12.25
CA TYR A 312 -4.45 -15.05 10.83
C TYR A 312 -5.40 -14.29 9.90
N VAL A 313 -6.65 -14.13 10.28
CA VAL A 313 -7.62 -13.32 9.52
C VAL A 313 -7.17 -11.86 9.46
N PHE A 314 -6.78 -11.27 10.59
CA PHE A 314 -6.30 -9.90 10.66
C PHE A 314 -5.01 -9.72 9.89
N ASP A 315 -4.10 -10.64 10.01
CA ASP A 315 -2.85 -10.66 9.29
C ASP A 315 -3.04 -10.65 7.76
N ARG A 316 -3.97 -11.46 7.22
CA ARG A 316 -4.34 -11.43 5.79
C ARG A 316 -4.96 -10.10 5.38
N THR A 317 -5.83 -9.53 6.23
CA THR A 317 -6.44 -8.22 5.99
C THR A 317 -5.39 -7.12 5.83
N GLU A 318 -4.41 -7.10 6.73
CA GLU A 318 -3.32 -6.15 6.73
C GLU A 318 -2.37 -6.36 5.54
N THR A 319 -2.05 -7.62 5.24
CA THR A 319 -1.21 -7.97 4.08
C THR A 319 -1.88 -7.63 2.77
N PHE A 320 -3.16 -7.97 2.61
CA PHE A 320 -3.93 -7.58 1.43
C PHE A 320 -3.90 -6.06 1.22
N SER A 321 -4.18 -5.32 2.29
CA SER A 321 -4.22 -3.87 2.21
C SER A 321 -2.86 -3.27 1.84
N THR A 322 -1.78 -3.79 2.40
CA THR A 322 -0.42 -3.32 2.10
C THR A 322 0.02 -3.72 0.70
N ALA A 323 -0.16 -5.00 0.34
CA ALA A 323 0.37 -5.53 -0.92
C ALA A 323 -0.42 -5.08 -2.17
N PHE A 324 -1.75 -5.00 -2.08
CA PHE A 324 -2.60 -4.68 -3.24
C PHE A 324 -3.14 -3.26 -3.26
N LEU A 325 -3.38 -2.66 -2.09
CA LEU A 325 -3.94 -1.31 -2.02
C LEU A 325 -2.90 -0.24 -1.68
N GLY A 326 -1.70 -0.64 -1.20
CA GLY A 326 -0.69 0.31 -0.73
C GLY A 326 -1.14 1.09 0.52
N LEU A 327 -2.07 0.52 1.30
CA LEU A 327 -2.66 1.14 2.49
C LEU A 327 -2.28 0.39 3.76
N THR A 328 -1.96 1.14 4.82
CA THR A 328 -1.74 0.59 6.16
C THR A 328 -3.04 0.67 6.96
N VAL A 329 -3.69 -0.46 7.23
CA VAL A 329 -5.00 -0.50 7.89
C VAL A 329 -4.96 -0.97 9.34
N ALA A 330 -3.82 -1.43 9.84
CA ALA A 330 -3.67 -2.04 11.16
C ALA A 330 -4.20 -1.18 12.32
N CYS A 331 -4.04 0.15 12.25
CA CYS A 331 -4.57 1.07 13.26
C CYS A 331 -6.10 1.00 13.37
N ALA A 332 -6.77 0.73 12.25
CA ALA A 332 -8.23 0.66 12.20
C ALA A 332 -8.82 -0.60 12.89
N LYS A 333 -7.98 -1.55 13.30
CA LYS A 333 -8.37 -2.67 14.14
C LYS A 333 -8.94 -2.23 15.51
N CYS A 334 -8.40 -1.16 16.10
CA CYS A 334 -8.77 -0.71 17.45
C CYS A 334 -9.61 0.57 17.47
N HIS A 335 -9.46 1.46 16.49
CA HIS A 335 -10.15 2.75 16.38
C HIS A 335 -10.10 3.22 14.92
N ASP A 336 -10.90 4.22 14.55
CA ASP A 336 -10.82 4.82 13.22
C ASP A 336 -9.39 5.29 12.92
N HIS A 337 -8.90 5.05 11.69
CA HIS A 337 -7.53 5.39 11.32
C HIS A 337 -7.26 6.89 11.46
N LYS A 338 -6.11 7.27 12.03
CA LYS A 338 -5.80 8.66 12.35
C LYS A 338 -5.59 9.52 11.10
N PHE A 339 -4.92 8.97 10.09
CA PHE A 339 -4.45 9.73 8.93
C PHE A 339 -5.30 9.49 7.67
N ASP A 340 -5.80 8.28 7.51
CA ASP A 340 -6.52 7.81 6.33
C ASP A 340 -8.02 7.69 6.62
N PRO A 341 -8.89 7.87 5.60
CA PRO A 341 -10.33 7.78 5.79
C PRO A 341 -10.81 6.31 5.86
N ILE A 342 -10.25 5.55 6.78
CA ILE A 342 -10.54 4.14 7.02
C ILE A 342 -11.10 4.02 8.43
N SER A 343 -12.36 3.64 8.54
CA SER A 343 -13.00 3.42 9.84
C SER A 343 -12.68 2.03 10.39
N GLN A 344 -12.84 1.86 11.70
CA GLN A 344 -12.80 0.54 12.33
C GLN A 344 -13.81 -0.41 11.69
N LYS A 345 -14.98 0.10 11.32
CA LYS A 345 -16.01 -0.67 10.61
C LYS A 345 -15.51 -1.20 9.27
N ASP A 346 -14.82 -0.39 8.48
CA ASP A 346 -14.25 -0.80 7.19
C ASP A 346 -13.22 -1.91 7.37
N TYR A 347 -12.38 -1.82 8.39
CA TYR A 347 -11.41 -2.87 8.73
C TYR A 347 -12.08 -4.22 8.98
N TYR A 348 -13.11 -4.26 9.82
CA TYR A 348 -13.83 -5.52 10.12
C TYR A 348 -14.70 -6.02 8.97
N GLN A 349 -15.22 -5.14 8.14
CA GLN A 349 -15.90 -5.53 6.90
C GLN A 349 -14.94 -6.18 5.91
N LEU A 350 -13.73 -5.62 5.75
CA LEU A 350 -12.68 -6.21 4.92
C LEU A 350 -12.21 -7.56 5.49
N SER A 351 -12.00 -7.66 6.80
CA SER A 351 -11.62 -8.89 7.48
C SER A 351 -12.64 -10.03 7.25
N GLY A 352 -13.91 -9.70 7.05
CA GLY A 352 -14.98 -10.67 6.77
C GLY A 352 -14.72 -11.52 5.51
N PHE A 353 -13.99 -10.99 4.51
CA PHE A 353 -13.62 -11.75 3.31
C PHE A 353 -12.60 -12.87 3.59
N PHE A 354 -11.82 -12.77 4.65
CA PHE A 354 -10.82 -13.75 5.04
C PHE A 354 -11.26 -14.66 6.18
N ASN A 355 -12.42 -14.39 6.79
CA ASN A 355 -12.94 -15.11 7.94
C ASN A 355 -13.68 -16.41 7.57
N ASN A 356 -13.77 -16.75 6.30
CA ASN A 356 -14.43 -17.97 5.79
C ASN A 356 -13.44 -19.13 5.54
N ILE A 357 -12.16 -18.93 5.76
CA ILE A 357 -11.12 -19.95 5.58
C ILE A 357 -11.21 -20.94 6.76
N ARG A 358 -11.38 -22.23 6.42
CA ARG A 358 -11.46 -23.31 7.41
C ARG A 358 -10.05 -23.75 7.81
N GLU A 359 -9.54 -23.14 8.86
CA GLU A 359 -8.20 -23.42 9.41
C GLU A 359 -8.25 -23.49 10.93
N LEU A 360 -7.24 -24.11 11.53
CA LEU A 360 -7.03 -24.12 12.98
C LEU A 360 -6.12 -22.95 13.35
N GLY A 361 -6.34 -22.39 14.54
CA GLY A 361 -5.46 -21.35 15.10
C GLY A 361 -4.15 -21.95 15.61
N MET A 362 -4.23 -23.14 16.24
CA MET A 362 -3.05 -23.88 16.68
C MET A 362 -2.69 -24.96 15.67
N THR A 363 -1.43 -25.02 15.28
CA THR A 363 -0.86 -26.05 14.41
C THR A 363 0.14 -26.92 15.17
N GLY A 364 0.75 -27.90 14.51
CA GLY A 364 1.92 -28.59 15.07
C GLY A 364 3.22 -27.83 14.79
N ASP A 365 4.31 -28.33 15.38
CA ASP A 365 5.63 -27.68 15.28
C ASP A 365 6.24 -27.76 13.88
N ASP A 366 5.87 -28.73 13.07
CA ASP A 366 6.42 -28.99 11.74
C ASP A 366 5.37 -29.58 10.78
N GLY A 367 5.56 -29.38 9.48
CA GLY A 367 4.73 -29.94 8.42
C GLY A 367 3.67 -28.99 7.87
N ASN A 368 2.76 -29.56 7.08
CA ASN A 368 1.73 -28.82 6.37
C ASN A 368 0.35 -29.02 7.00
N TYR A 369 -0.31 -27.93 7.35
CA TYR A 369 -1.65 -27.93 7.98
C TYR A 369 -2.70 -27.36 7.04
N GLY A 370 -3.92 -27.85 7.16
CA GLY A 370 -5.03 -27.49 6.27
C GLY A 370 -5.44 -26.01 6.28
N PRO A 371 -6.11 -25.57 5.22
CA PRO A 371 -6.46 -26.31 4.00
C PRO A 371 -5.24 -26.58 3.11
N LEU A 372 -5.20 -27.77 2.47
CA LEU A 372 -4.09 -28.23 1.64
C LEU A 372 -4.48 -28.42 0.18
N LEU A 373 -3.54 -28.13 -0.71
CA LEU A 373 -3.60 -28.48 -2.12
C LEU A 373 -2.54 -29.55 -2.41
N TYR A 374 -2.97 -30.73 -2.84
CA TYR A 374 -2.04 -31.79 -3.24
C TYR A 374 -1.54 -31.52 -4.67
N LEU A 375 -0.22 -31.63 -4.84
CA LEU A 375 0.50 -31.41 -6.09
C LEU A 375 1.26 -32.69 -6.47
N PRO A 376 0.57 -33.78 -6.85
CA PRO A 376 1.22 -35.00 -7.29
C PRO A 376 2.01 -34.77 -8.58
N ASN A 377 3.13 -35.47 -8.73
CA ASN A 377 3.80 -35.63 -10.02
C ASN A 377 3.05 -36.67 -10.90
N ASP A 378 3.46 -36.82 -12.16
CA ASP A 378 2.78 -37.68 -13.12
C ASP A 378 2.68 -39.14 -12.66
N ASP A 379 3.73 -39.72 -12.08
CA ASP A 379 3.72 -41.06 -11.53
C ASP A 379 2.75 -41.22 -10.33
N GLN A 380 2.66 -40.18 -9.50
CA GLN A 380 1.72 -40.16 -8.37
C GLN A 380 0.28 -39.97 -8.83
N GLU A 381 0.03 -39.22 -9.91
CA GLU A 381 -1.31 -39.11 -10.51
C GLU A 381 -1.77 -40.43 -11.07
N GLU A 382 -0.92 -41.13 -11.83
CA GLU A 382 -1.23 -42.45 -12.38
C GLU A 382 -1.56 -43.47 -11.27
N ASN A 383 -0.72 -43.52 -10.23
CA ASN A 383 -0.98 -44.37 -9.07
C ASN A 383 -2.29 -44.03 -8.34
N LEU A 384 -2.63 -42.75 -8.20
CA LEU A 384 -3.84 -42.26 -7.56
C LEU A 384 -5.09 -42.66 -8.36
N ASP A 385 -5.02 -42.56 -9.67
CA ASP A 385 -6.08 -42.96 -10.60
C ASP A 385 -6.31 -44.48 -10.55
N ASP A 386 -5.28 -45.27 -10.48
CA ASP A 386 -5.37 -46.73 -10.38
C ASP A 386 -5.96 -47.15 -9.02
N LEU A 387 -5.53 -46.53 -7.94
CA LEU A 387 -6.12 -46.74 -6.62
C LEU A 387 -7.59 -46.35 -6.57
N ASN A 388 -7.97 -45.24 -7.17
CA ASN A 388 -9.38 -44.81 -7.27
C ASN A 388 -10.23 -45.80 -8.06
N LYS A 389 -9.72 -46.36 -9.17
CA LYS A 389 -10.38 -47.43 -9.94
C LYS A 389 -10.63 -48.67 -9.06
N ILE A 390 -9.63 -49.06 -8.24
CA ILE A 390 -9.75 -50.21 -7.35
C ILE A 390 -10.79 -49.93 -6.25
N VAL A 391 -10.75 -48.79 -5.60
CA VAL A 391 -11.72 -48.38 -4.57
C VAL A 391 -13.14 -48.39 -5.10
N ASN A 392 -13.38 -47.76 -6.26
CA ASN A 392 -14.69 -47.69 -6.90
C ASN A 392 -15.21 -49.09 -7.25
N LYS A 393 -14.35 -49.98 -7.77
CA LYS A 393 -14.71 -51.37 -8.08
C LYS A 393 -15.10 -52.13 -6.85
N ASN A 394 -14.40 -51.91 -5.73
CA ASN A 394 -14.71 -52.59 -4.46
C ASN A 394 -15.98 -52.05 -3.80
N GLN A 395 -16.24 -50.73 -3.90
CA GLN A 395 -17.50 -50.14 -3.42
C GLN A 395 -18.74 -50.65 -4.19
N ILE A 396 -18.63 -50.81 -5.53
CA ILE A 396 -19.71 -51.37 -6.34
C ILE A 396 -19.95 -52.84 -5.93
N ASN A 397 -18.90 -53.61 -5.68
CA ASN A 397 -19.03 -54.99 -5.24
C ASN A 397 -19.68 -55.12 -3.83
N THR A 398 -19.39 -54.22 -2.91
CA THR A 398 -20.02 -54.20 -1.57
C THR A 398 -21.50 -53.83 -1.63
N HIS A 399 -21.90 -52.93 -2.50
CA HIS A 399 -23.31 -52.59 -2.71
C HIS A 399 -24.10 -53.75 -3.39
N THR A 400 -23.44 -54.50 -4.28
CA THR A 400 -24.08 -55.65 -4.93
C THR A 400 -24.27 -56.84 -3.96
N VAL A 401 -23.36 -57.02 -3.01
CA VAL A 401 -23.45 -58.09 -1.99
C VAL A 401 -24.45 -57.74 -0.88
N SER A 402 -24.67 -56.47 -0.53
CA SER A 402 -25.68 -56.06 0.44
C SER A 402 -27.12 -56.07 -0.11
N GLY A 403 -27.29 -56.04 -1.45
CA GLY A 403 -28.61 -56.17 -2.11
C GLY A 403 -29.15 -57.61 -2.22
N CYS A 404 -28.39 -58.64 -1.83
CA CYS A 404 -28.75 -60.05 -2.03
C CYS A 404 -29.14 -60.78 -0.75
N LYS A 405 -29.56 -60.09 0.32
CA LYS A 405 -30.07 -60.67 1.54
C LYS A 405 -31.40 -60.08 1.97
N THR A 406 -32.48 -60.46 1.29
CA THR A 406 -33.83 -60.58 1.85
C THR A 406 -34.71 -61.33 0.83
N SER A 407 -34.60 -62.65 0.80
CA SER A 407 -35.65 -63.52 0.32
C SER A 407 -35.52 -64.86 0.99
N GLY A 408 -36.30 -65.09 2.01
CA GLY A 408 -36.56 -66.37 2.62
C GLY A 408 -37.45 -66.25 3.85
N PRO A 409 -38.14 -67.29 4.21
CA PRO A 409 -39.46 -67.72 3.70
C PRO A 409 -40.61 -67.10 4.45
#